data_60f150fc3256a426b4bd4247caddf592
#
_entry.id   60f150fc3256a426b4bd4247caddf592
#
_cell.length_a   1.000
_cell.length_b   1.000
_cell.length_c   1.000
_cell.angle_alpha   90.00
_cell.angle_beta   90.00
_cell.angle_gamma   90.00
#
_symmetry.space_group_name_H-M   'P 1'
#
loop_
_entity.id
_entity.type
_entity.pdbx_description
1 polymer ?
#
loop_
_entity_poly.entity_id
_entity_poly.type
_entity_poly.pdbx_seq_one_letter_code
_entity_poly.pdbx_strand_id
1 'polypeptide(L)'
;VIVRVMTLFQNQLEDSISFMMSFVFITSAFMIGLVGLNFFALFISVSRFQKNLFGDEGYLMHTLPVPSYYHIITKFVSGLVTWIVAVIIDGASISIAFFGVDEISEIFKAINQLFYVCIHYPVQAFSMFLTSATAYCALIFLCYLCVSITNSIPKGKSLINALIVIGAIIVNNIITSLIMNIAIELGLTSATSATLIYAGYFAIVSVAFFFLTNMIMTRNLNLE
;
A
#
# COMPACT_ATOMS: atom_id res chain seq x y z
N VAL A 1 -13.18 -10.06 18.10
CA VAL A 1 -14.08 -10.19 19.28
C VAL A 1 -15.44 -9.59 18.97
N ILE A 2 -15.55 -8.30 18.61
CA ILE A 2 -16.86 -7.62 18.37
C ILE A 2 -17.62 -8.28 17.21
N VAL A 3 -16.96 -8.56 16.08
CA VAL A 3 -17.58 -9.24 14.93
C VAL A 3 -18.04 -10.65 15.31
N ARG A 4 -17.25 -11.39 16.10
CA ARG A 4 -17.64 -12.73 16.59
C ARG A 4 -18.78 -12.70 17.59
N VAL A 5 -18.79 -11.76 18.52
CA VAL A 5 -19.93 -11.57 19.42
C VAL A 5 -21.20 -11.32 18.62
N MET A 6 -21.14 -10.52 17.57
CA MET A 6 -22.29 -10.29 16.71
C MET A 6 -22.71 -11.53 15.90
N THR A 7 -21.78 -12.34 15.42
CA THR A 7 -22.12 -13.60 14.71
C THR A 7 -22.75 -14.65 15.64
N LEU A 8 -22.37 -14.69 16.91
CA LEU A 8 -22.99 -15.56 17.92
C LEU A 8 -24.44 -15.16 18.24
N PHE A 9 -24.75 -13.87 18.17
CA PHE A 9 -26.12 -13.35 18.37
C PHE A 9 -26.95 -13.32 17.09
N GLN A 10 -26.39 -13.64 15.94
CA GLN A 10 -27.06 -13.62 14.63
C GLN A 10 -28.32 -14.49 14.63
N ASN A 11 -28.27 -15.69 15.18
CA ASN A 11 -29.41 -16.62 15.24
C ASN A 11 -30.59 -16.13 16.10
N GLN A 12 -30.37 -15.12 16.96
CA GLN A 12 -31.43 -14.55 17.82
C GLN A 12 -32.00 -13.25 17.28
N LEU A 13 -31.34 -12.62 16.29
CA LEU A 13 -31.62 -11.25 15.85
C LEU A 13 -31.77 -11.12 14.34
N GLU A 14 -31.92 -12.24 13.59
CA GLU A 14 -31.99 -12.27 12.13
C GLU A 14 -33.06 -11.33 11.53
N ASP A 15 -34.11 -11.01 12.26
CA ASP A 15 -35.23 -10.19 11.77
C ASP A 15 -35.09 -8.67 12.10
N SER A 16 -34.04 -8.24 12.77
CA SER A 16 -33.93 -6.81 13.14
C SER A 16 -33.00 -6.04 12.20
N ILE A 17 -33.56 -5.06 11.46
CA ILE A 17 -32.83 -4.12 10.60
C ILE A 17 -31.71 -3.42 11.37
N SER A 18 -31.94 -3.11 12.66
CA SER A 18 -30.94 -2.48 13.54
C SER A 18 -29.71 -3.34 13.77
N PHE A 19 -29.84 -4.66 13.84
CA PHE A 19 -28.71 -5.58 13.95
C PHE A 19 -27.88 -5.60 12.68
N MET A 20 -28.54 -5.72 11.51
CA MET A 20 -27.83 -5.69 10.21
C MET A 20 -27.07 -4.38 10.01
N MET A 21 -27.68 -3.23 10.37
CA MET A 21 -27.01 -1.93 10.29
C MET A 21 -25.80 -1.85 11.21
N SER A 22 -25.90 -2.31 12.45
CA SER A 22 -24.78 -2.30 13.40
C SER A 22 -23.64 -3.23 12.95
N PHE A 23 -23.97 -4.39 12.40
CA PHE A 23 -22.97 -5.32 11.84
C PHE A 23 -22.21 -4.70 10.67
N VAL A 24 -22.93 -4.10 9.70
CA VAL A 24 -22.31 -3.40 8.55
C VAL A 24 -21.44 -2.24 9.03
N PHE A 25 -21.89 -1.46 10.00
CA PHE A 25 -21.12 -0.36 10.54
C PHE A 25 -19.81 -0.81 11.19
N ILE A 26 -19.86 -1.86 12.03
CA ILE A 26 -18.67 -2.38 12.72
C ILE A 26 -17.68 -3.00 11.74
N THR A 27 -18.17 -3.79 10.76
CA THR A 27 -17.30 -4.39 9.74
C THR A 27 -16.66 -3.34 8.84
N SER A 28 -17.42 -2.30 8.47
CA SER A 28 -16.86 -1.18 7.68
C SER A 28 -15.82 -0.39 8.47
N ALA A 29 -16.07 -0.09 9.73
CA ALA A 29 -15.13 0.60 10.62
C ALA A 29 -13.83 -0.21 10.80
N PHE A 30 -13.94 -1.54 10.94
CA PHE A 30 -12.79 -2.43 11.01
C PHE A 30 -11.97 -2.40 9.71
N MET A 31 -12.63 -2.50 8.55
CA MET A 31 -11.97 -2.41 7.25
C MET A 31 -11.27 -1.07 7.04
N ILE A 32 -11.90 0.04 7.44
CA ILE A 32 -11.28 1.38 7.41
C ILE A 32 -10.04 1.42 8.31
N GLY A 33 -10.06 0.76 9.46
CA GLY A 33 -8.91 0.66 10.37
C GLY A 33 -7.71 -0.06 9.72
N LEU A 34 -7.93 -1.19 9.02
CA LEU A 34 -6.89 -1.93 8.31
C LEU A 34 -6.28 -1.09 7.17
N VAL A 35 -7.12 -0.46 6.37
CA VAL A 35 -6.66 0.46 5.32
C VAL A 35 -5.87 1.62 5.92
N GLY A 36 -6.35 2.20 7.02
CA GLY A 36 -5.68 3.27 7.76
C GLY A 36 -4.29 2.90 8.23
N LEU A 37 -4.08 1.67 8.69
CA LEU A 37 -2.78 1.16 9.12
C LEU A 37 -1.76 1.14 7.98
N ASN A 38 -2.17 0.70 6.78
CA ASN A 38 -1.32 0.72 5.59
C ASN A 38 -0.99 2.15 5.13
N PHE A 39 -1.96 3.08 5.19
CA PHE A 39 -1.69 4.50 4.94
C PHE A 39 -0.75 5.11 5.98
N PHE A 40 -0.85 4.71 7.24
CA PHE A 40 0.06 5.17 8.30
C PHE A 40 1.49 4.67 8.09
N ALA A 41 1.67 3.41 7.67
CA ALA A 41 2.97 2.86 7.28
C ALA A 41 3.59 3.64 6.10
N LEU A 42 2.79 3.96 5.09
CA LEU A 42 3.21 4.80 3.96
C LEU A 42 3.59 6.21 4.44
N PHE A 43 2.77 6.83 5.29
CA PHE A 43 3.03 8.17 5.83
C PHE A 43 4.33 8.24 6.62
N ILE A 44 4.62 7.24 7.47
CA ILE A 44 5.90 7.14 8.19
C ILE A 44 7.06 7.08 7.21
N SER A 45 6.95 6.26 6.15
CA SER A 45 8.00 6.07 5.14
C SER A 45 8.29 7.37 4.40
N VAL A 46 7.25 8.09 3.98
CA VAL A 46 7.35 9.37 3.28
C VAL A 46 7.89 10.47 4.19
N SER A 47 7.42 10.53 5.44
CA SER A 47 7.89 11.51 6.43
C SER A 47 9.37 11.34 6.74
N ARG A 48 9.84 10.10 6.85
CA ARG A 48 11.27 9.79 7.02
C ARG A 48 12.10 10.19 5.80
N PHE A 49 11.57 9.97 4.59
CA PHE A 49 12.22 10.40 3.36
C PHE A 49 12.34 11.94 3.32
N GLN A 50 11.24 12.65 3.57
CA GLN A 50 11.20 14.11 3.56
C GLN A 50 12.13 14.71 4.62
N LYS A 51 12.01 14.25 5.88
CA LYS A 51 12.79 14.81 6.99
C LYS A 51 14.30 14.62 6.82
N ASN A 52 14.71 13.44 6.39
CA ASN A 52 16.13 13.11 6.30
C ASN A 52 16.83 13.66 5.05
N LEU A 53 16.09 13.88 3.94
CA LEU A 53 16.70 14.34 2.69
C LEU A 53 16.47 15.82 2.40
N PHE A 54 15.40 16.40 2.94
CA PHE A 54 15.02 17.80 2.70
C PHE A 54 14.89 18.62 3.99
N GLY A 55 15.12 18.02 5.18
CA GLY A 55 15.19 18.70 6.47
C GLY A 55 16.63 19.09 6.81
N ASP A 56 16.83 19.52 8.05
CA ASP A 56 18.13 20.00 8.57
C ASP A 56 19.26 18.94 8.44
N GLU A 57 18.92 17.66 8.49
CA GLU A 57 19.86 16.55 8.27
C GLU A 57 20.24 16.36 6.78
N GLY A 58 19.45 16.91 5.86
CA GLY A 58 19.66 16.76 4.42
C GLY A 58 20.98 17.33 3.95
N TYR A 59 21.41 18.46 4.50
CA TYR A 59 22.72 19.06 4.20
C TYR A 59 23.88 18.09 4.46
N LEU A 60 23.87 17.42 5.61
CA LEU A 60 24.90 16.44 5.97
C LEU A 60 24.84 15.20 5.04
N MET A 61 23.64 14.75 4.66
CA MET A 61 23.49 13.61 3.75
C MET A 61 24.03 13.91 2.35
N HIS A 62 23.90 15.14 1.86
CA HIS A 62 24.38 15.53 0.53
C HIS A 62 25.88 15.88 0.50
N THR A 63 26.53 16.12 1.64
CA THR A 63 27.98 16.29 1.74
C THR A 63 28.74 14.95 1.70
N LEU A 64 28.07 13.84 1.93
CA LEU A 64 28.67 12.51 1.80
C LEU A 64 28.96 12.20 0.33
N PRO A 65 30.11 11.61 -0.01
CA PRO A 65 30.47 11.22 -1.39
C PRO A 65 29.72 9.96 -1.83
N VAL A 66 28.38 9.96 -1.69
CA VAL A 66 27.49 8.84 -2.04
C VAL A 66 26.48 9.33 -3.07
N PRO A 67 26.29 8.61 -4.18
CA PRO A 67 25.31 8.99 -5.19
C PRO A 67 23.87 8.99 -4.64
N SER A 68 23.05 9.95 -5.10
CA SER A 68 21.68 10.20 -4.60
C SER A 68 20.76 8.97 -4.63
N TYR A 69 20.93 8.05 -5.58
CA TYR A 69 20.10 6.85 -5.67
C TYR A 69 20.27 5.91 -4.48
N TYR A 70 21.43 5.86 -3.80
CA TYR A 70 21.60 5.08 -2.57
C TYR A 70 20.69 5.58 -1.44
N HIS A 71 20.53 6.90 -1.32
CA HIS A 71 19.64 7.50 -0.33
C HIS A 71 18.18 7.12 -0.59
N ILE A 72 17.75 7.12 -1.87
CA ILE A 72 16.39 6.70 -2.24
C ILE A 72 16.19 5.22 -1.90
N ILE A 73 17.13 4.35 -2.27
CA ILE A 73 17.03 2.90 -2.03
C ILE A 73 16.99 2.58 -0.53
N THR A 74 17.85 3.19 0.28
CA THR A 74 17.86 2.93 1.73
C THR A 74 16.54 3.30 2.40
N LYS A 75 15.94 4.43 2.02
CA LYS A 75 14.63 4.85 2.53
C LYS A 75 13.51 3.96 2.00
N PHE A 76 13.59 3.53 0.75
CA PHE A 76 12.66 2.58 0.16
C PHE A 76 12.69 1.22 0.89
N VAL A 77 13.87 0.67 1.16
CA VAL A 77 14.01 -0.59 1.92
C VAL A 77 13.40 -0.45 3.32
N SER A 78 13.66 0.67 4.02
CA SER A 78 13.03 0.91 5.32
C SER A 78 11.50 1.01 5.21
N GLY A 79 10.97 1.59 4.12
CA GLY A 79 9.55 1.65 3.81
C GLY A 79 8.93 0.28 3.55
N LEU A 80 9.64 -0.60 2.84
CA LEU A 80 9.19 -1.99 2.65
C LEU A 80 9.11 -2.76 3.97
N VAL A 81 10.09 -2.58 4.85
CA VAL A 81 10.05 -3.23 6.18
C VAL A 81 8.83 -2.77 6.98
N THR A 82 8.52 -1.46 7.00
CA THR A 82 7.33 -0.96 7.69
C THR A 82 6.04 -1.49 7.09
N TRP A 83 5.96 -1.66 5.77
CA TRP A 83 4.82 -2.27 5.09
C TRP A 83 4.65 -3.75 5.42
N ILE A 84 5.73 -4.54 5.41
CA ILE A 84 5.68 -5.95 5.79
C ILE A 84 5.14 -6.10 7.23
N VAL A 85 5.60 -5.25 8.15
CA VAL A 85 5.09 -5.24 9.54
C VAL A 85 3.59 -4.90 9.55
N ALA A 86 3.14 -3.91 8.77
CA ALA A 86 1.72 -3.56 8.68
C ALA A 86 0.88 -4.74 8.15
N VAL A 87 1.33 -5.42 7.09
CA VAL A 87 0.65 -6.61 6.53
C VAL A 87 0.55 -7.74 7.55
N ILE A 88 1.59 -7.97 8.35
CA ILE A 88 1.56 -8.97 9.43
C ILE A 88 0.53 -8.60 10.51
N ILE A 89 0.48 -7.32 10.91
CA ILE A 89 -0.50 -6.81 11.88
C ILE A 89 -1.92 -6.92 11.32
N ASP A 90 -2.14 -6.62 10.04
CA ASP A 90 -3.44 -6.77 9.38
C ASP A 90 -3.88 -8.23 9.39
N GLY A 91 -3.01 -9.16 9.02
CA GLY A 91 -3.28 -10.59 9.06
C GLY A 91 -3.64 -11.09 10.46
N ALA A 92 -2.89 -10.67 11.47
CA ALA A 92 -3.17 -10.99 12.87
C ALA A 92 -4.52 -10.39 13.33
N SER A 93 -4.79 -9.14 12.97
CA SER A 93 -6.05 -8.45 13.33
C SER A 93 -7.26 -9.12 12.71
N ILE A 94 -7.18 -9.52 11.43
CA ILE A 94 -8.21 -10.26 10.73
C ILE A 94 -8.44 -11.62 11.41
N SER A 95 -7.37 -12.35 11.72
CA SER A 95 -7.47 -13.64 12.38
C SER A 95 -8.16 -13.53 13.74
N ILE A 96 -7.80 -12.55 14.57
CA ILE A 96 -8.43 -12.30 15.88
C ILE A 96 -9.90 -11.87 15.71
N ALA A 97 -10.23 -11.06 14.72
CA ALA A 97 -11.59 -10.58 14.50
C ALA A 97 -12.55 -11.70 14.13
N PHE A 98 -12.13 -12.62 13.26
CA PHE A 98 -12.99 -13.70 12.77
C PHE A 98 -13.00 -14.93 13.69
N PHE A 99 -11.87 -15.32 14.27
CA PHE A 99 -11.74 -16.57 15.03
C PHE A 99 -11.78 -16.37 16.55
N GLY A 100 -11.57 -15.15 17.04
CA GLY A 100 -11.50 -14.86 18.50
C GLY A 100 -10.19 -15.30 19.14
N VAL A 101 -10.04 -14.99 20.44
CA VAL A 101 -8.81 -15.33 21.21
C VAL A 101 -8.97 -16.63 22.00
N ASP A 102 -10.22 -17.07 22.20
CA ASP A 102 -10.52 -18.16 23.13
C ASP A 102 -10.17 -19.57 22.61
N GLU A 103 -9.96 -19.71 21.32
CA GLU A 103 -9.57 -20.97 20.70
C GLU A 103 -8.32 -20.81 19.85
N ILE A 104 -7.16 -20.99 20.46
CA ILE A 104 -5.87 -21.09 19.76
C ILE A 104 -5.93 -22.10 18.59
N SER A 105 -6.75 -23.16 18.72
CA SER A 105 -7.01 -24.14 17.68
C SER A 105 -7.63 -23.52 16.41
N GLU A 106 -8.47 -22.50 16.51
CA GLU A 106 -9.07 -21.83 15.34
C GLU A 106 -8.08 -20.91 14.62
N ILE A 107 -7.17 -20.27 15.36
CA ILE A 107 -6.06 -19.52 14.76
C ILE A 107 -5.16 -20.48 13.94
N PHE A 108 -4.86 -21.66 14.48
CA PHE A 108 -4.14 -22.67 13.74
C PHE A 108 -4.89 -23.18 12.51
N LYS A 109 -6.22 -23.32 12.60
CA LYS A 109 -7.05 -23.67 11.43
C LYS A 109 -7.02 -22.58 10.35
N ALA A 110 -7.09 -21.29 10.73
CA ALA A 110 -6.98 -20.17 9.79
C ALA A 110 -5.59 -20.12 9.12
N ILE A 111 -4.53 -20.30 9.89
CA ILE A 111 -3.17 -20.39 9.35
C ILE A 111 -3.06 -21.59 8.41
N ASN A 112 -3.57 -22.76 8.79
CA ASN A 112 -3.61 -23.93 7.92
C ASN A 112 -4.45 -23.72 6.66
N GLN A 113 -5.55 -22.96 6.72
CA GLN A 113 -6.33 -22.58 5.52
C GLN A 113 -5.54 -21.65 4.60
N LEU A 114 -4.81 -20.67 5.13
CA LEU A 114 -3.91 -19.84 4.33
C LEU A 114 -2.83 -20.69 3.65
N PHE A 115 -2.19 -21.61 4.40
CA PHE A 115 -1.23 -22.54 3.82
C PHE A 115 -1.87 -23.46 2.79
N TYR A 116 -3.10 -23.93 3.03
CA TYR A 116 -3.85 -24.72 2.06
C TYR A 116 -4.07 -23.98 0.75
N VAL A 117 -4.50 -22.73 0.80
CA VAL A 117 -4.68 -21.87 -0.38
C VAL A 117 -3.35 -21.65 -1.10
N CYS A 118 -2.27 -21.36 -0.37
CA CYS A 118 -0.94 -21.20 -0.95
C CYS A 118 -0.42 -22.47 -1.63
N ILE A 119 -0.73 -23.65 -1.09
CA ILE A 119 -0.28 -24.94 -1.64
C ILE A 119 -1.15 -25.38 -2.82
N HIS A 120 -2.48 -25.22 -2.74
CA HIS A 120 -3.39 -25.68 -3.78
C HIS A 120 -3.56 -24.69 -4.94
N TYR A 121 -3.36 -23.38 -4.69
CA TYR A 121 -3.46 -22.32 -5.69
C TYR A 121 -2.20 -21.42 -5.69
N PRO A 122 -0.99 -21.98 -5.88
CA PRO A 122 0.25 -21.24 -5.69
C PRO A 122 0.40 -20.07 -6.67
N VAL A 123 -0.07 -20.23 -7.90
CA VAL A 123 0.02 -19.17 -8.92
C VAL A 123 -0.88 -17.99 -8.57
N GLN A 124 -2.09 -18.25 -8.06
CA GLN A 124 -3.02 -17.18 -7.65
C GLN A 124 -2.52 -16.45 -6.41
N ALA A 125 -2.09 -17.19 -5.39
CA ALA A 125 -1.55 -16.61 -4.16
C ALA A 125 -0.31 -15.75 -4.46
N PHE A 126 0.62 -16.28 -5.27
CA PHE A 126 1.83 -15.55 -5.67
C PHE A 126 1.51 -14.32 -6.50
N SER A 127 0.58 -14.40 -7.47
CA SER A 127 0.19 -13.26 -8.29
C SER A 127 -0.46 -12.14 -7.49
N MET A 128 -1.31 -12.46 -6.50
CA MET A 128 -1.90 -11.48 -5.59
C MET A 128 -0.85 -10.81 -4.71
N PHE A 129 0.07 -11.59 -4.12
CA PHE A 129 1.18 -11.04 -3.33
C PHE A 129 2.08 -10.14 -4.18
N LEU A 130 2.44 -10.57 -5.38
CA LEU A 130 3.27 -9.80 -6.30
C LEU A 130 2.60 -8.47 -6.68
N THR A 131 1.30 -8.49 -6.96
CA THR A 131 0.54 -7.28 -7.31
C THR A 131 0.49 -6.30 -6.13
N SER A 132 0.21 -6.78 -4.91
CA SER A 132 0.18 -5.91 -3.72
C SER A 132 1.55 -5.30 -3.41
N ALA A 133 2.62 -6.09 -3.53
CA ALA A 133 3.98 -5.60 -3.32
C ALA A 133 4.39 -4.55 -4.37
N THR A 134 4.14 -4.81 -5.65
CA THR A 134 4.48 -3.87 -6.73
C THR A 134 3.64 -2.60 -6.69
N ALA A 135 2.35 -2.69 -6.32
CA ALA A 135 1.48 -1.54 -6.13
C ALA A 135 1.98 -0.65 -4.96
N TYR A 136 2.39 -1.25 -3.86
CA TYR A 136 2.97 -0.51 -2.74
C TYR A 136 4.29 0.17 -3.11
N CYS A 137 5.17 -0.51 -3.87
CA CYS A 137 6.39 0.09 -4.42
C CYS A 137 6.08 1.31 -5.29
N ALA A 138 5.10 1.21 -6.18
CA ALA A 138 4.69 2.32 -7.04
C ALA A 138 4.17 3.51 -6.23
N LEU A 139 3.36 3.25 -5.17
CA LEU A 139 2.86 4.28 -4.27
C LEU A 139 3.99 4.99 -3.50
N ILE A 140 4.95 4.26 -2.95
CA ILE A 140 6.09 4.88 -2.24
C ILE A 140 6.88 5.77 -3.19
N PHE A 141 7.26 5.28 -4.38
CA PHE A 141 8.05 6.08 -5.31
C PHE A 141 7.27 7.26 -5.88
N LEU A 142 5.96 7.14 -6.07
CA LEU A 142 5.10 8.27 -6.40
C LEU A 142 5.14 9.35 -5.30
N CYS A 143 5.02 8.95 -4.04
CA CYS A 143 5.12 9.90 -2.92
C CYS A 143 6.51 10.54 -2.83
N TYR A 144 7.58 9.78 -3.06
CA TYR A 144 8.94 10.32 -3.09
C TYR A 144 9.14 11.32 -4.24
N LEU A 145 8.58 11.03 -5.40
CA LEU A 145 8.55 11.94 -6.55
C LEU A 145 7.82 13.24 -6.19
N CYS A 146 6.62 13.16 -5.60
CA CYS A 146 5.84 14.32 -5.19
C CYS A 146 6.60 15.18 -4.18
N VAL A 147 7.23 14.58 -3.18
CA VAL A 147 8.05 15.28 -2.18
C VAL A 147 9.25 15.96 -2.86
N SER A 148 9.93 15.28 -3.79
CA SER A 148 11.07 15.84 -4.50
C SER A 148 10.69 17.04 -5.38
N ILE A 149 9.57 16.96 -6.12
CA ILE A 149 9.04 18.07 -6.92
C ILE A 149 8.67 19.26 -6.02
N THR A 150 7.95 18.99 -4.92
CA THR A 150 7.49 20.05 -4.00
C THR A 150 8.64 20.81 -3.37
N ASN A 151 9.74 20.12 -3.01
CA ASN A 151 10.91 20.77 -2.44
C ASN A 151 11.76 21.51 -3.48
N SER A 152 11.58 21.22 -4.77
CA SER A 152 12.20 21.98 -5.86
C SER A 152 11.50 23.32 -6.15
N ILE A 153 10.30 23.58 -5.58
CA ILE A 153 9.49 24.78 -5.82
C ILE A 153 9.56 25.72 -4.58
N PRO A 154 9.98 26.97 -4.71
CA PRO A 154 10.25 27.86 -3.58
C PRO A 154 9.00 28.35 -2.82
N LYS A 155 7.81 28.39 -3.43
CA LYS A 155 6.55 28.91 -2.83
C LYS A 155 5.37 27.99 -3.07
N GLY A 156 4.43 27.90 -2.09
CA GLY A 156 3.17 27.18 -2.26
C GLY A 156 3.25 25.66 -2.10
N LYS A 157 4.24 25.15 -1.38
CA LYS A 157 4.61 23.72 -1.29
C LYS A 157 3.43 22.77 -0.99
N SER A 158 2.56 23.12 -0.04
CA SER A 158 1.50 22.20 0.42
C SER A 158 0.39 21.99 -0.61
N LEU A 159 -0.14 23.07 -1.22
CA LEU A 159 -1.20 22.98 -2.23
C LEU A 159 -0.72 22.29 -3.51
N ILE A 160 0.48 22.62 -3.95
CA ILE A 160 1.08 22.01 -5.15
C ILE A 160 1.27 20.53 -4.96
N ASN A 161 1.76 20.11 -3.78
CA ASN A 161 1.91 18.68 -3.46
C ASN A 161 0.59 17.94 -3.51
N ALA A 162 -0.47 18.49 -2.90
CA ALA A 162 -1.80 17.89 -2.94
C ALA A 162 -2.32 17.75 -4.37
N LEU A 163 -2.18 18.78 -5.21
CA LEU A 163 -2.61 18.74 -6.62
C LEU A 163 -1.83 17.71 -7.43
N ILE A 164 -0.52 17.59 -7.24
CA ILE A 164 0.31 16.59 -7.93
C ILE A 164 -0.12 15.18 -7.53
N VAL A 165 -0.32 14.92 -6.23
CA VAL A 165 -0.76 13.60 -5.74
C VAL A 165 -2.14 13.24 -6.32
N ILE A 166 -3.11 14.16 -6.25
CA ILE A 166 -4.45 13.93 -6.80
C ILE A 166 -4.39 13.69 -8.31
N GLY A 167 -3.65 14.53 -9.04
CA GLY A 167 -3.47 14.36 -10.48
C GLY A 167 -2.83 13.02 -10.83
N ALA A 168 -1.79 12.60 -10.10
CA ALA A 168 -1.14 11.31 -10.30
C ALA A 168 -2.08 10.13 -10.02
N ILE A 169 -2.92 10.21 -8.98
CA ILE A 169 -3.93 9.19 -8.69
C ILE A 169 -4.96 9.10 -9.81
N ILE A 170 -5.46 10.22 -10.33
CA ILE A 170 -6.42 10.24 -11.43
C ILE A 170 -5.81 9.62 -12.69
N VAL A 171 -4.61 10.04 -13.06
CA VAL A 171 -3.89 9.49 -14.23
C VAL A 171 -3.66 7.99 -14.08
N ASN A 172 -3.22 7.55 -12.90
CA ASN A 172 -3.02 6.13 -12.63
C ASN A 172 -4.33 5.33 -12.77
N ASN A 173 -5.46 5.83 -12.27
CA ASN A 173 -6.76 5.17 -12.42
C ASN A 173 -7.21 5.09 -13.90
N ILE A 174 -6.98 6.13 -14.69
CA ILE A 174 -7.29 6.12 -16.13
C ILE A 174 -6.44 5.06 -16.85
N ILE A 175 -5.14 5.03 -16.59
CA ILE A 175 -4.23 4.08 -17.23
C ILE A 175 -4.56 2.63 -16.84
N THR A 176 -4.82 2.36 -15.57
CA THR A 176 -5.20 1.00 -15.10
C THR A 176 -6.52 0.54 -15.73
N SER A 177 -7.49 1.44 -15.86
CA SER A 177 -8.77 1.15 -16.56
C SER A 177 -8.56 0.82 -18.04
N LEU A 178 -7.72 1.59 -18.75
CA LEU A 178 -7.39 1.32 -20.15
C LEU A 178 -6.67 -0.03 -20.33
N ILE A 179 -5.71 -0.33 -19.47
CA ILE A 179 -4.99 -1.62 -19.50
C ILE A 179 -5.97 -2.78 -19.31
N MET A 180 -6.92 -2.64 -18.38
CA MET A 180 -7.90 -3.68 -18.12
C MET A 180 -8.85 -3.89 -19.30
N ASN A 181 -9.31 -2.81 -19.95
CA ASN A 181 -10.15 -2.92 -21.15
C ASN A 181 -9.42 -3.64 -22.28
N ILE A 182 -8.15 -3.29 -22.54
CA ILE A 182 -7.32 -3.99 -23.53
C ILE A 182 -7.12 -5.48 -23.17
N ALA A 183 -6.90 -5.78 -21.89
CA ALA A 183 -6.73 -7.16 -21.43
C ALA A 183 -8.01 -7.99 -21.66
N ILE A 184 -9.18 -7.40 -21.45
CA ILE A 184 -10.48 -8.03 -21.71
C ILE A 184 -10.66 -8.30 -23.20
N GLU A 185 -10.36 -7.33 -24.08
CA GLU A 185 -10.42 -7.49 -25.53
C GLU A 185 -9.47 -8.59 -26.05
N LEU A 186 -8.33 -8.77 -25.41
CA LEU A 186 -7.36 -9.83 -25.72
C LEU A 186 -7.78 -11.21 -25.16
N GLY A 187 -8.92 -11.32 -24.47
CA GLY A 187 -9.40 -12.56 -23.86
C GLY A 187 -8.68 -12.98 -22.58
N LEU A 188 -7.87 -12.08 -21.99
CA LEU A 188 -7.14 -12.32 -20.74
C LEU A 188 -8.05 -12.07 -19.51
N THR A 189 -9.16 -12.82 -19.42
CA THR A 189 -10.21 -12.60 -18.41
C THR A 189 -10.01 -13.40 -17.13
N SER A 190 -9.00 -14.27 -17.05
CA SER A 190 -8.75 -15.04 -15.83
C SER A 190 -8.24 -14.12 -14.70
N ALA A 191 -8.64 -14.38 -13.46
CA ALA A 191 -8.21 -13.59 -12.30
C ALA A 191 -6.67 -13.54 -12.17
N THR A 192 -5.98 -14.64 -12.51
CA THR A 192 -4.52 -14.71 -12.47
C THR A 192 -3.85 -13.88 -13.56
N SER A 193 -4.40 -13.85 -14.78
CA SER A 193 -3.84 -13.00 -15.85
C SER A 193 -4.01 -11.52 -15.53
N ALA A 194 -5.18 -11.12 -15.01
CA ALA A 194 -5.44 -9.76 -14.60
C ALA A 194 -4.46 -9.29 -13.51
N THR A 195 -4.27 -10.09 -12.45
CA THR A 195 -3.33 -9.73 -11.37
C THR A 195 -1.89 -9.65 -11.86
N LEU A 196 -1.43 -10.52 -12.75
CA LEU A 196 -0.09 -10.46 -13.31
C LEU A 196 0.12 -9.23 -14.22
N ILE A 197 -0.89 -8.84 -14.99
CA ILE A 197 -0.85 -7.63 -15.82
C ILE A 197 -0.71 -6.38 -14.92
N TYR A 198 -1.49 -6.30 -13.85
CA TYR A 198 -1.36 -5.21 -12.87
C TYR A 198 -0.01 -5.20 -12.18
N ALA A 199 0.52 -6.37 -11.79
CA ALA A 199 1.85 -6.47 -11.20
C ALA A 199 2.94 -5.94 -12.15
N GLY A 200 2.88 -6.32 -13.43
CA GLY A 200 3.79 -5.82 -14.47
C GLY A 200 3.69 -4.30 -14.66
N TYR A 201 2.47 -3.78 -14.75
CA TYR A 201 2.23 -2.34 -14.85
C TYR A 201 2.83 -1.58 -13.66
N PHE A 202 2.51 -1.97 -12.42
CA PHE A 202 3.03 -1.30 -11.23
C PHE A 202 4.55 -1.42 -11.09
N ALA A 203 5.15 -2.53 -11.53
CA ALA A 203 6.60 -2.67 -11.57
C ALA A 203 7.24 -1.65 -12.52
N ILE A 204 6.70 -1.49 -13.73
CA ILE A 204 7.21 -0.51 -14.72
C ILE A 204 7.05 0.92 -14.18
N VAL A 205 5.88 1.23 -13.62
CA VAL A 205 5.59 2.56 -13.05
C VAL A 205 6.51 2.88 -11.87
N SER A 206 6.78 1.91 -10.99
CA SER A 206 7.69 2.10 -9.86
C SER A 206 9.11 2.41 -10.30
N VAL A 207 9.61 1.72 -11.33
CA VAL A 207 10.93 1.98 -11.94
C VAL A 207 10.97 3.39 -12.57
N ALA A 208 9.93 3.77 -13.31
CA ALA A 208 9.84 5.10 -13.90
C ALA A 208 9.86 6.22 -12.83
N PHE A 209 9.08 6.07 -11.76
CA PHE A 209 9.06 7.04 -10.67
C PHE A 209 10.39 7.10 -9.91
N PHE A 210 11.06 5.97 -9.72
CA PHE A 210 12.41 5.95 -9.15
C PHE A 210 13.40 6.78 -9.98
N PHE A 211 13.44 6.57 -11.30
CA PHE A 211 14.33 7.33 -12.17
C PHE A 211 14.00 8.82 -12.20
N LEU A 212 12.72 9.17 -12.25
CA LEU A 212 12.29 10.57 -12.20
C LEU A 212 12.67 11.23 -10.87
N THR A 213 12.46 10.55 -9.75
CA THR A 213 12.87 11.05 -8.43
C THR A 213 14.38 11.28 -8.37
N ASN A 214 15.17 10.31 -8.83
CA ASN A 214 16.62 10.44 -8.88
C ASN A 214 17.07 11.59 -9.78
N MET A 215 16.44 11.77 -10.95
CA MET A 215 16.76 12.87 -11.86
C MET A 215 16.47 14.24 -11.26
N ILE A 216 15.35 14.39 -10.55
CA ILE A 216 15.00 15.65 -9.86
C ILE A 216 15.99 15.94 -8.73
N MET A 217 16.32 14.92 -7.94
CA MET A 217 17.28 15.08 -6.83
C MET A 217 18.69 15.46 -7.31
N THR A 218 19.12 14.97 -8.49
CA THR A 218 20.45 15.30 -9.03
C THR A 218 20.53 16.65 -9.73
N ARG A 219 19.41 17.15 -10.27
CA ARG A 219 19.39 18.36 -11.10
C ARG A 219 18.88 19.63 -10.39
N ASN A 220 17.92 19.49 -9.47
CA ASN A 220 17.13 20.61 -8.96
C ASN A 220 17.15 20.74 -7.43
N LEU A 221 18.10 20.14 -6.73
CA LEU A 221 18.23 20.32 -5.28
C LEU A 221 18.80 21.71 -4.96
N ASN A 222 17.91 22.67 -4.81
CA ASN A 222 18.24 23.91 -4.09
C ASN A 222 18.11 23.60 -2.60
N LEU A 223 19.25 23.45 -1.93
CA LEU A 223 19.37 23.31 -0.47
C LEU A 223 19.39 24.69 0.21
N GLU A 224 18.46 25.59 -0.14
CA GLU A 224 18.25 26.84 0.57
C GLU A 224 17.10 26.74 1.58
#